data_81636a6da045ff995d540d2e7d327688
#
_entry.id   81636a6da045ff995d540d2e7d327688
#
_cell.length_a   1.000
_cell.length_b   1.000
_cell.length_c   1.000
_cell.angle_alpha   90.00
_cell.angle_beta   90.00
_cell.angle_gamma   90.00
#
_symmetry.space_group_name_H-M   'P 1'
#
loop_
_entity.id
_entity.type
_entity.pdbx_description
1 polymer ?
#
loop_
_entity_poly.entity_id
_entity_poly.type
_entity_poly.pdbx_seq_one_letter_code
_entity_poly.pdbx_strand_id
1 'polypeptide(L)'
;MTMRIAVFSDTHGNKNDMRDVVRTFGPLDLVLHLGDGVRDGGLVAHEADLPFQGVQGNEDYGSDLPGKLVLDLDGWRFLLAHGHHMNINPYHPAAVWQQDLQEMADWAKGQAADVLLFGHAHKPVLQKENGVVLCNPGDQYIGATTGASFALVVLEDATAHFRIFRKNGQGVWDPLMELRPTRA
;
A
#
# COMPACT_ATOMS: atom_id res chain seq x y z
N MET A 1 9.15 -18.24 -8.86
CA MET A 1 8.37 -17.38 -9.80
C MET A 1 8.40 -15.97 -9.27
N THR A 2 8.47 -14.96 -10.13
CA THR A 2 8.47 -13.55 -9.68
C THR A 2 7.05 -13.00 -9.77
N MET A 3 6.51 -12.46 -8.66
CA MET A 3 5.20 -11.82 -8.61
C MET A 3 5.35 -10.30 -8.40
N ARG A 4 4.71 -9.48 -9.24
CA ARG A 4 4.80 -8.01 -9.23
C ARG A 4 3.46 -7.39 -8.87
N ILE A 5 3.42 -6.65 -7.78
CA ILE A 5 2.20 -6.13 -7.16
C ILE A 5 2.29 -4.60 -7.09
N ALA A 6 1.32 -3.91 -7.66
CA ALA A 6 1.15 -2.47 -7.43
C ALA A 6 0.19 -2.24 -6.27
N VAL A 7 0.60 -1.42 -5.31
CA VAL A 7 -0.17 -1.12 -4.10
C VAL A 7 -0.50 0.36 -4.06
N PHE A 8 -1.78 0.67 -3.99
CA PHE A 8 -2.33 2.03 -3.93
C PHE A 8 -3.15 2.24 -2.68
N SER A 9 -3.30 3.48 -2.27
CA SER A 9 -4.20 3.92 -1.22
C SER A 9 -4.62 5.37 -1.44
N ASP A 10 -5.76 5.75 -0.88
CA ASP A 10 -6.17 7.16 -0.79
C ASP A 10 -6.11 7.88 -2.14
N THR A 11 -6.69 7.27 -3.16
CA THR A 11 -6.69 7.79 -4.54
C THR A 11 -7.69 8.91 -4.75
N HIS A 12 -8.81 8.91 -4.00
CA HIS A 12 -9.83 9.97 -4.02
C HIS A 12 -10.22 10.45 -5.44
N GLY A 13 -10.39 9.50 -6.37
CA GLY A 13 -10.77 9.77 -7.76
C GLY A 13 -9.62 9.91 -8.75
N ASN A 14 -8.36 9.90 -8.31
CA ASN A 14 -7.19 10.03 -9.19
C ASN A 14 -6.83 8.70 -9.87
N LYS A 15 -7.60 8.35 -10.90
CA LYS A 15 -7.36 7.16 -11.73
C LYS A 15 -6.21 7.34 -12.73
N ASN A 16 -5.89 8.59 -13.08
CA ASN A 16 -4.90 8.85 -14.13
C ASN A 16 -3.49 8.46 -13.70
N ASP A 17 -3.11 8.76 -12.46
CA ASP A 17 -1.81 8.35 -11.94
C ASP A 17 -1.73 6.84 -11.75
N MET A 18 -2.83 6.17 -11.35
CA MET A 18 -2.87 4.70 -11.31
C MET A 18 -2.67 4.07 -12.70
N ARG A 19 -3.35 4.59 -13.74
CA ARG A 19 -3.16 4.13 -15.13
C ARG A 19 -1.72 4.32 -15.61
N ASP A 20 -1.12 5.46 -15.23
CA ASP A 20 0.27 5.75 -15.54
C ASP A 20 1.24 4.76 -14.89
N VAL A 21 0.99 4.40 -13.62
CA VAL A 21 1.76 3.36 -12.91
C VAL A 21 1.64 2.01 -13.63
N VAL A 22 0.42 1.56 -13.92
CA VAL A 22 0.19 0.27 -14.60
C VAL A 22 0.93 0.21 -15.94
N ARG A 23 0.89 1.31 -16.72
CA ARG A 23 1.59 1.41 -18.00
C ARG A 23 3.11 1.43 -17.84
N THR A 24 3.63 2.18 -16.85
CA THR A 24 5.08 2.44 -16.70
C THR A 24 5.80 1.29 -16.03
N PHE A 25 5.16 0.63 -15.06
CA PHE A 25 5.78 -0.41 -14.22
C PHE A 25 5.36 -1.84 -14.60
N GLY A 26 4.52 -1.99 -15.62
CA GLY A 26 4.12 -3.32 -16.12
C GLY A 26 5.28 -4.14 -16.69
N PRO A 27 5.10 -5.45 -16.85
CA PRO A 27 3.88 -6.19 -16.47
C PRO A 27 3.70 -6.28 -14.95
N LEU A 28 2.44 -6.28 -14.51
CA LEU A 28 2.00 -6.49 -13.13
C LEU A 28 1.14 -7.76 -13.05
N ASP A 29 1.13 -8.40 -11.89
CA ASP A 29 0.35 -9.61 -11.63
C ASP A 29 -0.87 -9.35 -10.75
N LEU A 30 -0.85 -8.26 -9.97
CA LEU A 30 -1.91 -7.93 -9.02
C LEU A 30 -1.92 -6.43 -8.73
N VAL A 31 -3.12 -5.88 -8.58
CA VAL A 31 -3.36 -4.53 -8.05
C VAL A 31 -4.00 -4.65 -6.67
N LEU A 32 -3.42 -3.99 -5.69
CA LEU A 32 -3.97 -3.86 -4.33
C LEU A 32 -4.38 -2.41 -4.06
N HIS A 33 -5.50 -2.22 -3.36
CA HIS A 33 -5.96 -0.90 -2.89
C HIS A 33 -6.32 -0.93 -1.41
N LEU A 34 -5.78 0.00 -0.65
CA LEU A 34 -5.87 0.02 0.81
C LEU A 34 -6.94 0.97 1.36
N GLY A 35 -7.91 1.33 0.54
CA GLY A 35 -9.05 2.15 0.95
C GLY A 35 -9.01 3.60 0.46
N ASP A 36 -10.15 4.28 0.61
CA ASP A 36 -10.43 5.65 0.17
C ASP A 36 -10.17 5.84 -1.34
N GLY A 37 -10.95 5.07 -2.13
CA GLY A 37 -10.87 5.03 -3.58
C GLY A 37 -10.82 3.62 -4.16
N VAL A 38 -11.34 2.61 -3.47
CA VAL A 38 -11.32 1.21 -3.96
C VAL A 38 -12.01 1.05 -5.32
N ARG A 39 -13.00 1.89 -5.64
CA ARG A 39 -13.64 1.90 -6.96
C ARG A 39 -12.69 2.34 -8.06
N ASP A 40 -11.78 3.26 -7.77
CA ASP A 40 -10.73 3.69 -8.72
C ASP A 40 -9.80 2.52 -9.01
N GLY A 41 -9.36 1.82 -7.96
CA GLY A 41 -8.51 0.64 -8.05
C GLY A 41 -9.13 -0.48 -8.87
N GLY A 42 -10.38 -0.83 -8.57
CA GLY A 42 -11.13 -1.86 -9.29
C GLY A 42 -11.32 -1.53 -10.76
N LEU A 43 -11.64 -0.25 -11.07
CA LEU A 43 -11.80 0.19 -12.45
C LEU A 43 -10.48 0.11 -13.24
N VAL A 44 -9.38 0.64 -12.70
CA VAL A 44 -8.09 0.64 -13.38
C VAL A 44 -7.56 -0.78 -13.58
N ALA A 45 -7.71 -1.66 -12.59
CA ALA A 45 -7.34 -3.06 -12.71
C ALA A 45 -8.17 -3.76 -13.80
N HIS A 46 -9.48 -3.52 -13.86
CA HIS A 46 -10.36 -4.06 -14.89
C HIS A 46 -9.96 -3.57 -16.30
N GLU A 47 -9.68 -2.29 -16.46
CA GLU A 47 -9.20 -1.71 -17.74
C GLU A 47 -7.90 -2.34 -18.23
N ALA A 48 -7.05 -2.79 -17.31
CA ALA A 48 -5.74 -3.39 -17.59
C ALA A 48 -5.75 -4.93 -17.64
N ASP A 49 -6.92 -5.56 -17.46
CA ASP A 49 -7.08 -7.01 -17.34
C ASP A 49 -6.20 -7.63 -16.23
N LEU A 50 -6.15 -6.94 -15.06
CA LEU A 50 -5.36 -7.35 -13.91
C LEU A 50 -6.26 -7.82 -12.76
N PRO A 51 -5.84 -8.85 -12.02
CA PRO A 51 -6.47 -9.19 -10.73
C PRO A 51 -6.45 -8.01 -9.76
N PHE A 52 -7.53 -7.88 -8.99
CA PHE A 52 -7.72 -6.82 -8.00
C PHE A 52 -8.12 -7.40 -6.65
N GLN A 53 -7.52 -6.86 -5.58
CA GLN A 53 -7.93 -7.08 -4.20
C GLN A 53 -7.84 -5.76 -3.44
N GLY A 54 -8.67 -5.58 -2.40
CA GLY A 54 -8.63 -4.35 -1.62
C GLY A 54 -9.40 -4.43 -0.32
N VAL A 55 -9.24 -3.39 0.47
CA VAL A 55 -9.99 -3.16 1.71
C VAL A 55 -10.67 -1.80 1.65
N GLN A 56 -11.88 -1.69 2.23
CA GLN A 56 -12.58 -0.41 2.27
C GLN A 56 -11.93 0.55 3.28
N GLY A 57 -11.86 1.81 2.91
CA GLY A 57 -11.52 2.93 3.79
C GLY A 57 -12.76 3.58 4.40
N ASN A 58 -12.55 4.66 5.14
CA ASN A 58 -13.65 5.39 5.78
C ASN A 58 -14.50 6.22 4.80
N GLU A 59 -14.00 6.47 3.59
CA GLU A 59 -14.73 7.20 2.52
C GLU A 59 -15.28 6.29 1.41
N ASP A 60 -15.09 4.98 1.49
CA ASP A 60 -15.61 4.01 0.50
C ASP A 60 -17.07 3.60 0.79
N TYR A 61 -17.95 4.57 0.85
CA TYR A 61 -19.38 4.35 1.13
C TYR A 61 -20.03 3.41 0.12
N GLY A 62 -20.69 2.37 0.64
CA GLY A 62 -21.39 1.36 -0.17
C GLY A 62 -20.45 0.39 -0.89
N SER A 63 -19.21 0.28 -0.45
CA SER A 63 -18.31 -0.80 -0.87
C SER A 63 -18.65 -2.11 -0.17
N ASP A 64 -18.63 -3.22 -0.91
CA ASP A 64 -18.78 -4.58 -0.38
C ASP A 64 -17.43 -5.21 0.02
N LEU A 65 -16.31 -4.46 -0.10
CA LEU A 65 -15.00 -4.95 0.29
C LEU A 65 -14.86 -5.03 1.81
N PRO A 66 -14.06 -5.97 2.34
CA PRO A 66 -13.85 -6.09 3.78
C PRO A 66 -13.04 -4.90 4.32
N GLY A 67 -13.18 -4.60 5.62
CA GLY A 67 -12.33 -3.61 6.31
C GLY A 67 -10.92 -4.11 6.59
N LYS A 68 -10.73 -5.43 6.50
CA LYS A 68 -9.44 -6.13 6.72
C LYS A 68 -9.38 -7.37 5.83
N LEU A 69 -8.23 -7.64 5.23
CA LEU A 69 -8.01 -8.80 4.36
C LEU A 69 -6.65 -9.41 4.63
N VAL A 70 -6.59 -10.74 4.70
CA VAL A 70 -5.33 -11.49 4.76
C VAL A 70 -5.14 -12.19 3.43
N LEU A 71 -3.94 -12.04 2.85
CA LEU A 71 -3.54 -12.69 1.60
C LEU A 71 -2.23 -13.45 1.82
N ASP A 72 -2.21 -14.71 1.42
CA ASP A 72 -0.98 -15.50 1.36
C ASP A 72 -0.47 -15.48 -0.09
N LEU A 73 0.60 -14.74 -0.35
CA LEU A 73 1.18 -14.51 -1.66
C LEU A 73 2.63 -14.96 -1.67
N ASP A 74 2.94 -15.97 -2.48
CA ASP A 74 4.29 -16.53 -2.64
C ASP A 74 5.00 -16.83 -1.30
N GLY A 75 4.22 -17.36 -0.34
CA GLY A 75 4.67 -17.72 1.00
C GLY A 75 4.80 -16.55 1.99
N TRP A 76 4.52 -15.32 1.58
CA TRP A 76 4.41 -14.15 2.44
C TRP A 76 2.96 -13.94 2.88
N ARG A 77 2.74 -13.69 4.16
CA ARG A 77 1.43 -13.37 4.71
C ARG A 77 1.24 -11.88 4.84
N PHE A 78 0.40 -11.32 3.97
CA PHE A 78 0.04 -9.91 3.94
C PHE A 78 -1.24 -9.67 4.71
N LEU A 79 -1.23 -8.71 5.60
CA LEU A 79 -2.41 -8.13 6.22
C LEU A 79 -2.67 -6.77 5.56
N LEU A 80 -3.87 -6.58 5.02
CA LEU A 80 -4.33 -5.33 4.43
C LEU A 80 -5.37 -4.69 5.35
N ALA A 81 -5.23 -3.41 5.63
CA ALA A 81 -6.23 -2.61 6.32
C ALA A 81 -6.07 -1.14 5.91
N HIS A 82 -7.16 -0.38 5.91
CA HIS A 82 -7.02 1.06 5.65
C HIS A 82 -6.29 1.78 6.80
N GLY A 83 -6.63 1.45 8.04
CA GLY A 83 -5.96 2.00 9.23
C GLY A 83 -6.78 3.04 10.01
N HIS A 84 -7.92 3.49 9.48
CA HIS A 84 -8.77 4.52 10.13
C HIS A 84 -9.31 4.11 11.52
N HIS A 85 -9.35 2.82 11.82
CA HIS A 85 -9.73 2.29 13.13
C HIS A 85 -8.55 2.17 14.12
N MET A 86 -7.34 2.45 13.64
CA MET A 86 -6.13 2.54 14.46
C MET A 86 -5.87 4.00 14.83
N ASN A 87 -5.20 4.25 15.93
CA ASN A 87 -4.84 5.61 16.34
C ASN A 87 -3.56 6.06 15.61
N ILE A 88 -3.60 6.12 14.27
CA ILE A 88 -2.47 6.61 13.48
C ILE A 88 -2.69 8.05 13.05
N ASN A 89 -1.72 8.90 13.35
CA ASN A 89 -1.79 10.31 12.97
C ASN A 89 -0.40 10.81 12.55
N PRO A 90 -0.19 11.15 11.26
CA PRO A 90 1.12 11.59 10.75
C PRO A 90 1.58 12.92 11.33
N TYR A 91 0.70 13.65 12.01
CA TYR A 91 0.99 14.93 12.68
C TYR A 91 1.40 14.76 14.15
N HIS A 92 1.39 13.54 14.69
CA HIS A 92 1.95 13.27 16.00
C HIS A 92 3.44 13.62 16.06
N PRO A 93 3.97 14.03 17.22
CA PRO A 93 5.42 14.13 17.40
C PRO A 93 6.12 12.82 17.03
N ALA A 94 7.35 12.89 16.54
CA ALA A 94 8.06 11.74 15.98
C ALA A 94 8.09 10.51 16.91
N ALA A 95 8.24 10.71 18.22
CA ALA A 95 8.24 9.61 19.19
C ALA A 95 6.86 8.92 19.30
N VAL A 96 5.77 9.70 19.28
CA VAL A 96 4.39 9.17 19.31
C VAL A 96 4.06 8.48 17.99
N TRP A 97 4.44 9.07 16.86
CA TRP A 97 4.28 8.43 15.55
C TRP A 97 5.00 7.08 15.48
N GLN A 98 6.22 6.99 16.01
CA GLN A 98 6.94 5.72 16.06
C GLN A 98 6.24 4.70 16.97
N GLN A 99 5.64 5.13 18.08
CA GLN A 99 4.82 4.27 18.93
C GLN A 99 3.57 3.78 18.19
N ASP A 100 2.87 4.66 17.46
CA ASP A 100 1.71 4.27 16.63
C ASP A 100 2.10 3.14 15.65
N LEU A 101 3.26 3.26 14.99
CA LEU A 101 3.77 2.24 14.07
C LEU A 101 4.12 0.92 14.78
N GLN A 102 4.67 0.97 15.99
CA GLN A 102 4.94 -0.22 16.80
C GLN A 102 3.65 -0.96 17.17
N GLU A 103 2.61 -0.23 17.58
CA GLU A 103 1.30 -0.79 17.90
C GLU A 103 0.65 -1.46 16.67
N MET A 104 0.80 -0.85 15.48
CA MET A 104 0.35 -1.45 14.22
C MET A 104 1.12 -2.73 13.90
N ALA A 105 2.43 -2.74 14.11
CA ALA A 105 3.25 -3.94 13.89
C ALA A 105 2.86 -5.06 14.84
N ASP A 106 2.62 -4.76 16.13
CA ASP A 106 2.19 -5.74 17.13
C ASP A 106 0.80 -6.31 16.81
N TRP A 107 -0.12 -5.46 16.34
CA TRP A 107 -1.42 -5.91 15.85
C TRP A 107 -1.28 -6.86 14.66
N ALA A 108 -0.48 -6.53 13.67
CA ALA A 108 -0.24 -7.38 12.51
C ALA A 108 0.45 -8.70 12.88
N LYS A 109 1.41 -8.65 13.79
CA LYS A 109 2.07 -9.84 14.34
C LYS A 109 1.08 -10.77 15.06
N GLY A 110 0.11 -10.22 15.79
CA GLY A 110 -1.00 -10.97 16.40
C GLY A 110 -1.91 -11.67 15.37
N GLN A 111 -1.89 -11.24 14.11
CA GLN A 111 -2.56 -11.89 12.96
C GLN A 111 -1.63 -12.85 12.19
N ALA A 112 -0.44 -13.12 12.72
CA ALA A 112 0.62 -13.91 12.09
C ALA A 112 1.05 -13.35 10.71
N ALA A 113 0.96 -12.02 10.50
CA ALA A 113 1.35 -11.38 9.26
C ALA A 113 2.85 -11.08 9.22
N ASP A 114 3.46 -11.30 8.06
CA ASP A 114 4.84 -10.88 7.76
C ASP A 114 4.89 -9.41 7.32
N VAL A 115 3.80 -8.95 6.69
CA VAL A 115 3.66 -7.62 6.09
C VAL A 115 2.32 -7.02 6.47
N LEU A 116 2.32 -5.76 6.90
CA LEU A 116 1.13 -4.92 7.02
C LEU A 116 1.16 -3.84 5.93
N LEU A 117 0.16 -3.89 5.04
CA LEU A 117 -0.13 -2.82 4.08
C LEU A 117 -1.26 -1.96 4.63
N PHE A 118 -1.04 -0.65 4.74
CA PHE A 118 -2.04 0.28 5.28
C PHE A 118 -2.02 1.65 4.59
N GLY A 119 -3.10 2.40 4.69
CA GLY A 119 -3.28 3.73 4.11
C GLY A 119 -3.59 4.80 5.16
N HIS A 120 -4.61 5.60 4.91
CA HIS A 120 -5.22 6.59 5.79
C HIS A 120 -4.32 7.77 6.23
N ALA A 121 -3.06 7.52 6.56
CA ALA A 121 -2.15 8.55 7.02
C ALA A 121 -1.64 9.48 5.91
N HIS A 122 -1.92 9.17 4.63
CA HIS A 122 -1.42 9.92 3.45
C HIS A 122 0.11 10.13 3.45
N LYS A 123 0.83 9.35 4.24
CA LYS A 123 2.28 9.46 4.44
C LYS A 123 2.96 8.16 4.10
N PRO A 124 3.89 8.16 3.13
CA PRO A 124 4.67 6.97 2.83
C PRO A 124 5.42 6.44 4.06
N VAL A 125 5.29 5.15 4.30
CA VAL A 125 6.02 4.42 5.35
C VAL A 125 6.57 3.14 4.75
N LEU A 126 7.83 2.86 5.01
CA LEU A 126 8.44 1.58 4.66
C LEU A 126 9.55 1.26 5.67
N GLN A 127 9.23 0.39 6.63
CA GLN A 127 10.17 -0.04 7.66
C GLN A 127 9.82 -1.42 8.19
N LYS A 128 10.79 -2.08 8.81
CA LYS A 128 10.55 -3.32 9.57
C LYS A 128 10.47 -2.98 11.06
N GLU A 129 9.39 -3.41 11.70
CA GLU A 129 9.11 -3.17 13.11
C GLU A 129 8.62 -4.47 13.75
N ASN A 130 9.21 -4.87 14.87
CA ASN A 130 8.86 -6.10 15.61
C ASN A 130 8.77 -7.37 14.75
N GLY A 131 9.56 -7.43 13.67
CA GLY A 131 9.58 -8.54 12.72
C GLY A 131 8.60 -8.41 11.56
N VAL A 132 7.69 -7.44 11.58
CA VAL A 132 6.70 -7.16 10.52
C VAL A 132 7.20 -6.04 9.60
N VAL A 133 7.00 -6.17 8.30
CA VAL A 133 7.21 -5.08 7.34
C VAL A 133 5.97 -4.19 7.34
N LEU A 134 6.13 -2.93 7.67
CA LEU A 134 5.10 -1.90 7.56
C LEU A 134 5.28 -1.16 6.24
N CYS A 135 4.24 -1.12 5.41
CA CYS A 135 4.24 -0.39 4.15
C CYS A 135 2.95 0.41 3.98
N ASN A 136 3.10 1.73 3.91
CA ASN A 136 2.04 2.65 3.46
C ASN A 136 2.53 3.28 2.15
N PRO A 137 1.81 3.09 1.04
CA PRO A 137 2.24 3.61 -0.26
C PRO A 137 2.16 5.13 -0.37
N GLY A 138 1.59 5.81 0.63
CA GLY A 138 1.21 7.21 0.56
C GLY A 138 -0.15 7.37 -0.13
N ASP A 139 -0.37 8.52 -0.75
CA ASP A 139 -1.64 8.85 -1.38
C ASP A 139 -1.48 9.26 -2.85
N GLN A 140 -2.61 9.34 -3.54
CA GLN A 140 -2.71 9.89 -4.88
C GLN A 140 -3.67 11.09 -4.94
N TYR A 141 -3.94 11.70 -3.81
CA TYR A 141 -4.86 12.82 -3.70
C TYR A 141 -4.37 14.03 -4.51
N ILE A 142 -5.20 14.49 -5.45
CA ILE A 142 -4.85 15.58 -6.38
C ILE A 142 -4.61 16.91 -5.65
N GLY A 143 -5.25 17.12 -4.51
CA GLY A 143 -5.09 18.31 -3.67
C GLY A 143 -3.86 18.29 -2.74
N ALA A 144 -3.08 17.20 -2.73
CA ALA A 144 -1.91 17.10 -1.90
C ALA A 144 -0.79 18.05 -2.37
N THR A 145 0.01 18.53 -1.42
CA THR A 145 1.19 19.38 -1.71
C THR A 145 2.38 18.58 -2.24
N THR A 146 2.34 17.26 -2.10
CA THR A 146 3.32 16.31 -2.62
C THR A 146 2.74 15.56 -3.80
N GLY A 147 3.57 15.09 -4.72
CA GLY A 147 3.12 14.27 -5.84
C GLY A 147 2.55 12.93 -5.39
N ALA A 148 1.72 12.34 -6.24
CA ALA A 148 1.16 11.01 -6.03
C ALA A 148 2.25 9.97 -5.76
N SER A 149 1.97 9.00 -4.90
CA SER A 149 2.90 7.91 -4.58
C SER A 149 2.21 6.55 -4.62
N PHE A 150 2.97 5.49 -4.82
CA PHE A 150 2.50 4.11 -4.78
C PHE A 150 3.64 3.19 -4.36
N ALA A 151 3.33 1.97 -3.95
CA ALA A 151 4.34 0.95 -3.68
C ALA A 151 4.33 -0.13 -4.78
N LEU A 152 5.52 -0.53 -5.20
CA LEU A 152 5.76 -1.72 -6.01
C LEU A 152 6.39 -2.80 -5.12
N VAL A 153 5.70 -3.92 -5.00
CA VAL A 153 6.20 -5.10 -4.29
C VAL A 153 6.54 -6.18 -5.31
N VAL A 154 7.76 -6.67 -5.25
CA VAL A 154 8.21 -7.79 -6.08
C VAL A 154 8.56 -8.94 -5.15
N LEU A 155 7.84 -10.05 -5.28
CA LEU A 155 8.09 -11.28 -4.53
C LEU A 155 8.90 -12.22 -5.41
N GLU A 156 9.97 -12.78 -4.85
CA GLU A 156 10.87 -13.69 -5.55
C GLU A 156 11.42 -14.70 -4.54
N ASP A 157 10.87 -15.91 -4.57
CA ASP A 157 11.15 -16.99 -3.64
C ASP A 157 11.00 -16.53 -2.16
N ALA A 158 12.07 -16.60 -1.35
CA ALA A 158 12.04 -16.18 0.06
C ALA A 158 12.30 -14.66 0.25
N THR A 159 12.45 -13.90 -0.84
CA THR A 159 12.81 -12.48 -0.81
C THR A 159 11.65 -11.62 -1.28
N ALA A 160 11.42 -10.49 -0.63
CA ALA A 160 10.50 -9.48 -1.12
C ALA A 160 11.25 -8.17 -1.33
N HIS A 161 10.94 -7.48 -2.41
CA HIS A 161 11.51 -6.16 -2.69
C HIS A 161 10.39 -5.13 -2.69
N PHE A 162 10.35 -4.30 -1.69
CA PHE A 162 9.41 -3.18 -1.55
C PHE A 162 10.08 -1.91 -2.03
N ARG A 163 9.41 -1.16 -2.89
CA ARG A 163 9.83 0.18 -3.32
C ARG A 163 8.63 1.11 -3.33
N ILE A 164 8.77 2.28 -2.74
CA ILE A 164 7.79 3.36 -2.86
C ILE A 164 8.33 4.38 -3.86
N PHE A 165 7.50 4.77 -4.80
CA PHE A 165 7.78 5.78 -5.80
C PHE A 165 6.88 6.99 -5.59
N ARG A 166 7.39 8.17 -5.92
CA ARG A 166 6.62 9.42 -5.93
C ARG A 166 6.76 10.10 -7.27
N LYS A 167 5.65 10.60 -7.80
CA LYS A 167 5.63 11.36 -9.04
C LYS A 167 6.15 12.77 -8.77
N ASN A 168 7.18 13.20 -9.49
CA ASN A 168 7.75 14.54 -9.39
C ASN A 168 6.96 15.55 -10.24
N GLY A 169 7.32 16.85 -10.13
CA GLY A 169 6.67 17.93 -10.88
C GLY A 169 6.82 17.85 -12.40
N GLN A 170 7.66 16.97 -12.92
CA GLN A 170 7.85 16.69 -14.35
C GLN A 170 7.08 15.45 -14.81
N GLY A 171 6.31 14.83 -13.92
CA GLY A 171 5.53 13.62 -14.21
C GLY A 171 6.33 12.33 -14.20
N VAL A 172 7.54 12.33 -13.67
CA VAL A 172 8.41 11.16 -13.56
C VAL A 172 8.27 10.52 -12.19
N TRP A 173 8.26 9.20 -12.14
CA TRP A 173 8.21 8.42 -10.90
C TRP A 173 9.62 8.20 -10.36
N ASP A 174 9.96 8.92 -9.31
CA ASP A 174 11.26 8.79 -8.63
C ASP A 174 11.16 7.80 -7.46
N PRO A 175 12.18 6.96 -7.23
CA PRO A 175 12.24 6.10 -6.05
C PRO A 175 12.36 6.96 -4.78
N LEU A 176 11.51 6.68 -3.79
CA LEU A 176 11.46 7.39 -2.51
C LEU A 176 12.00 6.56 -1.36
N MET A 177 11.60 5.28 -1.29
CA MET A 177 11.98 4.34 -0.23
C MET A 177 12.19 2.95 -0.82
N GLU A 178 13.06 2.17 -0.21
CA GLU A 178 13.35 0.79 -0.61
C GLU A 178 13.64 -0.08 0.62
N LEU A 179 13.12 -1.30 0.62
CA LEU A 179 13.39 -2.33 1.63
C LEU A 179 13.39 -3.71 0.99
N ARG A 180 14.36 -4.55 1.37
CA ARG A 180 14.50 -5.93 0.86
C ARG A 180 14.53 -6.93 2.02
N PRO A 181 13.39 -7.25 2.63
CA PRO A 181 13.34 -8.28 3.66
C PRO A 181 13.49 -9.68 3.05
N THR A 182 14.08 -10.55 3.83
CA THR A 182 14.09 -11.99 3.60
C THR A 182 13.18 -12.65 4.63
N ARG A 183 12.41 -13.64 4.20
CA ARG A 183 11.62 -14.47 5.09
C ARG A 183 12.56 -15.45 5.81
N ALA A 184 12.34 -15.63 7.12
CA ALA A 184 13.08 -16.59 7.92
C ALA A 184 12.70 -18.05 7.57
#